data_c2430640373bab2b10964a91d5157eb5
#
_entry.id   c2430640373bab2b10964a91d5157eb5
#
_cell.length_a   1.000
_cell.length_b   1.000
_cell.length_c   1.000
_cell.angle_alpha   90.00
_cell.angle_beta   90.00
_cell.angle_gamma   90.00
#
_symmetry.space_group_name_H-M   'P 1'
#
loop_
_entity.id
_entity.type
_entity.pdbx_description
1 polymer ?
#
loop_
_entity_poly.entity_id
_entity_poly.type
_entity_poly.pdbx_seq_one_letter_code
_entity_poly.pdbx_strand_id
1 'polypeptide(L)'
;MRINHTNAWSGVWKGAFINKTITDGIVFTPPKFAFGLHHWSSQDGTPGQDDYDNEPNAAFVPADQDFSGCLELTKTQTVQKLRAFYQTPLSPGCYLRIRTRVKLVSGAFPTVSIAGWPGAAGNVHLTGVNEAGPVTSLNTYGEVVELSAIVGSGNRTGVDLHWGKDAIYGHFGLDLTGPSGGVVRIEDIIIEDISGAFVDQLIGAVDVRDYGAIGDGFADDHDAFEAADKAAAGREVLVPRGNFRINGAITFQNRVRFVGNITMPDSARLTLLKDFNLPSYIDAFGDEVVAFKKAYQSLLNFNDHYILDMGGRRIELDGPLDMQAAVDNKTVFNSRRVVQNGQIQANANAAWTPDQVVAQATYSTSHPKSLTSM
;
A
#
# COMPACT_ATOMS: atom_id res chain seq x y z
N MET A 1 23.59 23.06 18.53
CA MET A 1 23.61 23.48 17.12
C MET A 1 22.51 22.72 16.39
N ARG A 2 21.37 23.35 16.12
CA ARG A 2 20.32 22.71 15.31
C ARG A 2 20.85 22.67 13.89
N ILE A 3 21.17 21.47 13.41
CA ILE A 3 21.44 21.28 11.99
C ILE A 3 20.11 21.48 11.29
N ASN A 4 19.98 22.58 10.57
CA ASN A 4 18.83 22.80 9.72
C ASN A 4 18.98 21.84 8.53
N HIS A 5 18.36 20.66 8.66
CA HIS A 5 18.43 19.61 7.64
C HIS A 5 17.96 20.06 6.25
N THR A 6 17.14 21.09 6.20
CA THR A 6 16.63 21.63 4.93
C THR A 6 17.73 22.22 4.05
N ASN A 7 18.77 22.83 4.61
CA ASN A 7 19.81 23.48 3.81
C ASN A 7 20.95 22.57 3.37
N ALA A 8 21.26 21.52 4.14
CA ALA A 8 22.36 20.60 3.81
C ALA A 8 22.03 19.63 2.65
N TRP A 9 20.74 19.43 2.36
CA TRP A 9 20.27 18.41 1.42
C TRP A 9 19.51 18.97 0.22
N SER A 10 19.29 20.28 0.16
CA SER A 10 18.42 20.92 -0.84
C SER A 10 18.90 20.75 -2.29
N GLY A 11 20.17 20.49 -2.51
CA GLY A 11 20.73 20.35 -3.86
C GLY A 11 20.64 18.91 -4.43
N VAL A 12 20.63 17.90 -3.58
CA VAL A 12 20.76 16.48 -3.99
C VAL A 12 19.46 15.71 -3.81
N TRP A 13 18.59 16.13 -2.87
CA TRP A 13 17.45 15.33 -2.42
C TRP A 13 16.10 16.06 -2.52
N LYS A 14 16.01 17.11 -3.33
CA LYS A 14 14.75 17.87 -3.50
C LYS A 14 13.54 16.97 -3.75
N GLY A 15 13.74 15.88 -4.41
CA GLY A 15 12.65 14.96 -4.70
C GLY A 15 12.31 13.97 -3.58
N ALA A 16 13.29 13.56 -2.76
CA ALA A 16 13.05 12.63 -1.66
C ALA A 16 12.26 13.26 -0.50
N PHE A 17 12.14 14.59 -0.48
CA PHE A 17 11.48 15.34 0.59
C PHE A 17 10.03 15.73 0.31
N ILE A 18 9.48 15.35 -0.83
CA ILE A 18 8.08 15.70 -1.16
C ILE A 18 7.13 15.12 -0.11
N ASN A 19 7.32 13.87 0.32
CA ASN A 19 6.51 13.26 1.37
C ASN A 19 6.84 13.84 2.75
N LYS A 20 8.08 14.23 2.99
CA LYS A 20 8.49 14.85 4.25
C LYS A 20 7.94 16.26 4.42
N THR A 21 7.68 16.96 3.32
CA THR A 21 7.05 18.29 3.35
C THR A 21 5.59 18.21 3.81
N ILE A 22 4.91 17.09 3.58
CA ILE A 22 3.52 16.86 4.03
C ILE A 22 3.48 16.63 5.55
N THR A 23 4.52 16.02 6.13
CA THR A 23 4.61 15.73 7.56
C THR A 23 5.44 16.75 8.34
N ASP A 24 6.01 17.75 7.67
CA ASP A 24 6.85 18.77 8.30
C ASP A 24 6.02 19.62 9.28
N GLY A 25 6.49 19.69 10.54
CA GLY A 25 5.77 20.35 11.63
C GLY A 25 4.71 19.49 12.34
N ILE A 26 4.44 18.27 11.87
CA ILE A 26 3.55 17.33 12.56
C ILE A 26 4.33 16.66 13.70
N VAL A 27 3.75 16.66 14.90
CA VAL A 27 4.24 15.91 16.04
C VAL A 27 3.52 14.55 16.06
N PHE A 28 4.28 13.47 15.90
CA PHE A 28 3.73 12.10 15.92
C PHE A 28 3.81 11.48 17.32
N THR A 29 4.86 11.80 18.05
CA THR A 29 5.14 11.25 19.38
C THR A 29 4.15 11.79 20.40
N PRO A 30 3.49 10.91 21.19
CA PRO A 30 2.59 11.33 22.25
C PRO A 30 3.34 12.04 23.42
N PRO A 31 2.63 12.72 24.34
CA PRO A 31 3.23 13.31 25.52
C PRO A 31 4.00 12.28 26.33
N LYS A 32 5.14 12.70 26.91
CA LYS A 32 5.92 11.86 27.81
C LYS A 32 5.16 11.53 29.10
N PHE A 33 5.47 10.42 29.75
CA PHE A 33 4.88 10.04 31.03
C PHE A 33 5.11 11.11 32.12
N ALA A 34 6.22 11.82 32.04
CA ALA A 34 6.53 12.92 32.98
C ALA A 34 5.53 14.09 32.94
N PHE A 35 4.72 14.21 31.85
CA PHE A 35 3.69 15.25 31.74
C PHE A 35 2.34 14.85 32.37
N GLY A 36 2.27 13.64 32.94
CA GLY A 36 1.11 13.13 33.64
C GLY A 36 0.50 11.89 32.98
N LEU A 37 0.03 10.98 33.82
CA LEU A 37 -0.55 9.72 33.38
C LEU A 37 -1.98 9.88 32.84
N HIS A 38 -2.63 11.02 33.06
CA HIS A 38 -3.93 11.39 32.45
C HIS A 38 -3.87 11.51 30.92
N HIS A 39 -2.68 11.54 30.32
CA HIS A 39 -2.50 11.46 28.87
C HIS A 39 -2.55 10.01 28.32
N TRP A 40 -2.67 9.03 29.22
CA TRP A 40 -2.52 7.62 28.88
C TRP A 40 -3.72 6.81 29.37
N SER A 41 -4.44 6.22 28.44
CA SER A 41 -5.61 5.38 28.71
C SER A 41 -5.20 3.95 29.09
N SER A 42 -5.94 3.37 30.01
CA SER A 42 -5.90 1.94 30.34
C SER A 42 -6.75 1.08 29.39
N GLN A 43 -7.37 1.70 28.38
CA GLN A 43 -8.22 1.08 27.38
C GLN A 43 -7.69 1.39 25.97
N ASP A 44 -8.54 1.89 25.06
CA ASP A 44 -8.22 2.08 23.63
C ASP A 44 -7.68 3.48 23.28
N GLY A 45 -7.69 4.42 24.24
CA GLY A 45 -7.22 5.80 24.05
C GLY A 45 -8.26 6.74 23.47
N THR A 46 -9.51 6.30 23.30
CA THR A 46 -10.58 7.16 22.79
C THR A 46 -11.10 8.09 23.90
N PRO A 47 -11.59 9.29 23.57
CA PRO A 47 -12.07 10.25 24.57
C PRO A 47 -13.12 9.68 25.51
N GLY A 48 -12.96 9.96 26.83
CA GLY A 48 -13.89 9.53 27.86
C GLY A 48 -13.62 8.15 28.45
N GLN A 49 -12.57 7.48 28.03
CA GLN A 49 -12.10 6.23 28.63
C GLN A 49 -11.24 6.49 29.87
N ASP A 50 -11.09 5.45 30.71
CA ASP A 50 -10.28 5.50 31.91
C ASP A 50 -8.80 5.71 31.58
N ASP A 51 -8.13 6.52 32.40
CA ASP A 51 -6.70 6.79 32.27
C ASP A 51 -5.90 6.11 33.40
N TYR A 52 -4.59 6.35 33.41
CA TYR A 52 -3.68 5.83 34.44
C TYR A 52 -3.41 6.82 35.56
N ASP A 53 -4.08 7.96 35.58
CA ASP A 53 -3.88 8.93 36.68
C ASP A 53 -4.52 8.41 37.95
N ASN A 54 -3.70 8.33 39.00
CA ASN A 54 -4.10 7.78 40.31
C ASN A 54 -4.50 6.29 40.31
N GLU A 55 -4.23 5.54 39.27
CA GLU A 55 -4.46 4.10 39.25
C GLU A 55 -3.43 3.36 40.13
N PRO A 56 -3.88 2.44 41.04
CA PRO A 56 -2.98 1.80 42.01
C PRO A 56 -1.94 0.87 41.39
N ASN A 57 -2.13 0.49 40.14
CA ASN A 57 -1.23 -0.39 39.40
C ASN A 57 -0.28 0.37 38.44
N ALA A 58 -0.28 1.70 38.46
CA ALA A 58 0.56 2.54 37.63
C ALA A 58 1.21 3.68 38.42
N ALA A 59 2.47 3.97 38.14
CA ALA A 59 3.18 5.09 38.73
C ALA A 59 4.25 5.64 37.76
N PHE A 60 4.41 6.95 37.75
CA PHE A 60 5.57 7.56 37.11
C PHE A 60 6.82 7.44 37.97
N VAL A 61 7.87 6.88 37.43
CA VAL A 61 9.20 6.76 38.04
C VAL A 61 10.10 7.82 37.39
N PRO A 62 10.49 8.88 38.14
CA PRO A 62 11.19 10.03 37.56
C PRO A 62 12.63 9.73 37.13
N ALA A 63 13.26 8.73 37.72
CA ALA A 63 14.60 8.27 37.40
C ALA A 63 14.72 6.77 37.60
N ASP A 64 15.15 6.08 36.59
CA ASP A 64 15.47 4.66 36.61
C ASP A 64 16.94 4.46 36.22
N GLN A 65 17.52 3.32 36.54
CA GLN A 65 18.91 3.03 36.20
C GLN A 65 19.18 3.05 34.68
N ASP A 66 18.22 2.57 33.88
CA ASP A 66 18.35 2.40 32.44
C ASP A 66 17.52 3.42 31.62
N PHE A 67 16.54 4.08 32.28
CA PHE A 67 15.63 5.06 31.67
C PHE A 67 15.73 6.39 32.41
N SER A 68 15.63 7.51 31.67
CA SER A 68 15.62 8.84 32.32
C SER A 68 14.36 9.11 33.12
N GLY A 69 13.25 8.55 32.72
CA GLY A 69 11.96 8.51 33.41
C GLY A 69 11.11 7.47 32.71
N CYS A 70 10.21 6.82 33.44
CA CYS A 70 9.41 5.73 32.87
C CYS A 70 8.07 5.56 33.61
N LEU A 71 7.16 4.87 32.97
CA LEU A 71 5.96 4.33 33.57
C LEU A 71 6.28 2.98 34.22
N GLU A 72 6.02 2.81 35.50
CA GLU A 72 5.95 1.50 36.13
C GLU A 72 4.49 1.04 36.13
N LEU A 73 4.24 -0.14 35.55
CA LEU A 73 2.91 -0.69 35.36
C LEU A 73 2.88 -2.14 35.84
N THR A 74 1.99 -2.42 36.79
CA THR A 74 1.69 -3.78 37.24
C THR A 74 0.57 -4.34 36.36
N LYS A 75 0.84 -5.46 35.71
CA LYS A 75 -0.16 -6.13 34.86
C LYS A 75 -1.22 -6.81 35.75
N THR A 76 -2.45 -6.35 35.65
CA THR A 76 -3.59 -6.87 36.44
C THR A 76 -4.68 -7.51 35.60
N GLN A 77 -4.78 -7.15 34.32
CA GLN A 77 -5.82 -7.62 33.41
C GLN A 77 -5.28 -8.71 32.44
N THR A 78 -6.15 -9.47 31.81
CA THR A 78 -5.77 -10.47 30.78
C THR A 78 -4.98 -9.83 29.65
N VAL A 79 -5.45 -8.71 29.13
CA VAL A 79 -4.72 -7.78 28.25
C VAL A 79 -4.67 -6.44 28.98
N GLN A 80 -3.48 -6.05 29.45
CA GLN A 80 -3.27 -4.73 30.05
C GLN A 80 -2.90 -3.78 28.92
N LYS A 81 -3.82 -2.90 28.57
CA LYS A 81 -3.61 -1.90 27.51
C LYS A 81 -2.95 -0.65 28.07
N LEU A 82 -2.11 -0.04 27.26
CA LEU A 82 -1.60 1.32 27.47
C LEU A 82 -1.74 2.04 26.13
N ARG A 83 -2.53 3.10 26.06
CA ARG A 83 -2.75 3.89 24.85
C ARG A 83 -2.65 5.37 25.14
N ALA A 84 -2.00 6.12 24.26
CA ALA A 84 -2.06 7.56 24.33
C ALA A 84 -3.45 8.07 23.89
N PHE A 85 -4.02 9.03 24.64
CA PHE A 85 -5.18 9.78 24.16
C PHE A 85 -4.85 10.66 22.95
N TYR A 86 -3.57 10.88 22.70
CA TYR A 86 -3.10 11.62 21.55
C TYR A 86 -3.40 10.89 20.25
N GLN A 87 -4.05 11.59 19.32
CA GLN A 87 -4.34 11.08 17.99
C GLN A 87 -3.12 11.30 17.08
N THR A 88 -2.29 10.30 16.93
CA THR A 88 -1.18 10.34 15.98
C THR A 88 -1.74 10.29 14.56
N PRO A 89 -1.55 11.33 13.74
CA PRO A 89 -2.15 11.38 12.41
C PRO A 89 -1.51 10.38 11.46
N LEU A 90 -2.35 9.81 10.59
CA LEU A 90 -1.95 8.90 9.51
C LEU A 90 -2.56 9.38 8.19
N SER A 91 -1.88 9.12 7.10
CA SER A 91 -2.38 9.34 5.74
C SER A 91 -1.81 8.30 4.79
N PRO A 92 -2.45 8.04 3.64
CA PRO A 92 -1.88 7.16 2.63
C PRO A 92 -0.46 7.61 2.23
N GLY A 93 0.48 6.65 2.21
CA GLY A 93 1.90 6.91 1.96
C GLY A 93 2.71 7.33 3.19
N CYS A 94 2.08 7.52 4.35
CA CYS A 94 2.77 7.75 5.60
C CYS A 94 3.06 6.40 6.30
N TYR A 95 4.31 6.22 6.70
CA TYR A 95 4.77 5.05 7.45
C TYR A 95 5.48 5.53 8.71
N LEU A 96 4.96 5.10 9.86
CA LEU A 96 5.47 5.51 11.17
C LEU A 96 6.08 4.32 11.87
N ARG A 97 7.27 4.49 12.43
CA ARG A 97 7.88 3.55 13.35
C ARG A 97 7.56 3.97 14.78
N ILE A 98 6.90 3.08 15.52
CA ILE A 98 6.63 3.22 16.95
C ILE A 98 7.68 2.38 17.68
N ARG A 99 8.37 2.96 18.65
CA ARG A 99 9.35 2.24 19.46
C ARG A 99 9.34 2.70 20.91
N THR A 100 9.70 1.79 21.79
CA THR A 100 9.96 2.04 23.22
C THR A 100 10.88 0.96 23.76
N ARG A 101 11.48 1.20 24.93
CA ARG A 101 12.22 0.18 25.68
C ARG A 101 11.43 -0.20 26.91
N VAL A 102 11.45 -1.48 27.23
CA VAL A 102 10.75 -2.03 28.39
C VAL A 102 11.66 -2.95 29.18
N LYS A 103 11.41 -3.09 30.48
CA LYS A 103 12.05 -4.12 31.29
C LYS A 103 11.08 -4.67 32.35
N LEU A 104 11.21 -5.95 32.62
CA LEU A 104 10.49 -6.59 33.74
C LEU A 104 11.26 -6.37 35.01
N VAL A 105 10.61 -5.83 36.01
CA VAL A 105 11.22 -5.55 37.34
C VAL A 105 11.03 -6.71 38.29
N SER A 106 9.81 -7.25 38.35
CA SER A 106 9.45 -8.34 39.29
C SER A 106 8.16 -9.03 38.86
N GLY A 107 7.81 -10.12 39.55
CA GLY A 107 6.54 -10.81 39.40
C GLY A 107 6.51 -11.79 38.22
N ALA A 108 5.34 -11.97 37.62
CA ALA A 108 5.15 -12.91 36.51
C ALA A 108 5.78 -12.38 35.21
N PHE A 109 6.06 -13.29 34.26
CA PHE A 109 6.67 -12.99 32.99
C PHE A 109 5.59 -12.75 31.90
N PRO A 110 5.22 -11.49 31.65
CA PRO A 110 4.26 -11.17 30.58
C PRO A 110 4.93 -11.18 29.21
N THR A 111 4.10 -11.17 28.18
CA THR A 111 4.51 -10.79 26.84
C THR A 111 4.05 -9.36 26.55
N VAL A 112 4.75 -8.68 25.66
CA VAL A 112 4.49 -7.29 25.33
C VAL A 112 4.59 -7.08 23.82
N SER A 113 3.75 -6.20 23.29
CA SER A 113 3.80 -5.76 21.90
C SER A 113 3.46 -4.27 21.77
N ILE A 114 4.03 -3.61 20.78
CA ILE A 114 3.49 -2.33 20.32
C ILE A 114 2.07 -2.58 19.82
N ALA A 115 1.14 -1.71 20.20
CA ALA A 115 -0.23 -1.84 19.74
C ALA A 115 -0.90 -0.47 19.57
N GLY A 116 -1.96 -0.43 18.77
CA GLY A 116 -2.68 0.80 18.49
C GLY A 116 -4.15 0.57 18.21
N TRP A 117 -4.95 1.61 18.37
CA TRP A 117 -6.35 1.64 17.98
C TRP A 117 -6.49 2.51 16.71
N PRO A 118 -6.88 1.94 15.56
CA PRO A 118 -7.00 2.67 14.31
C PRO A 118 -8.32 3.44 14.22
N GLY A 119 -8.23 4.75 14.02
CA GLY A 119 -9.36 5.63 13.85
C GLY A 119 -9.58 6.04 12.41
N ALA A 120 -10.82 5.92 11.97
CA ALA A 120 -11.33 6.44 10.71
C ALA A 120 -12.07 7.77 10.89
N ALA A 121 -12.53 8.36 9.79
CA ALA A 121 -13.32 9.59 9.81
C ALA A 121 -14.56 9.46 10.71
N GLY A 122 -14.85 10.50 11.49
CA GLY A 122 -15.98 10.49 12.45
C GLY A 122 -15.68 9.74 13.76
N ASN A 123 -14.42 9.51 14.09
CA ASN A 123 -13.97 8.77 15.29
C ASN A 123 -14.47 7.31 15.31
N VAL A 124 -14.59 6.71 14.15
CA VAL A 124 -15.03 5.32 14.01
C VAL A 124 -13.83 4.39 14.13
N HIS A 125 -13.98 3.30 14.88
CA HIS A 125 -12.98 2.23 14.96
C HIS A 125 -12.89 1.48 13.62
N LEU A 126 -11.71 1.41 13.08
CA LEU A 126 -11.45 0.63 11.87
C LEU A 126 -11.19 -0.83 12.25
N THR A 127 -12.18 -1.67 12.04
CA THR A 127 -12.12 -3.10 12.37
C THR A 127 -11.55 -3.93 11.22
N GLY A 128 -11.04 -5.14 11.53
CA GLY A 128 -10.52 -6.06 10.51
C GLY A 128 -9.08 -5.81 10.10
N VAL A 129 -8.39 -4.89 10.77
CA VAL A 129 -6.96 -4.63 10.60
C VAL A 129 -6.18 -5.17 11.81
N ASN A 130 -4.87 -5.36 11.64
CA ASN A 130 -4.01 -5.80 12.73
C ASN A 130 -3.70 -4.64 13.68
N GLU A 131 -4.09 -4.74 14.94
CA GLU A 131 -3.90 -3.69 15.96
C GLU A 131 -2.67 -3.90 16.84
N ALA A 132 -2.05 -5.07 16.79
CA ALA A 132 -0.87 -5.40 17.58
C ALA A 132 0.29 -5.86 16.69
N GLY A 133 1.46 -5.33 16.96
CA GLY A 133 2.71 -5.70 16.31
C GLY A 133 3.32 -7.01 16.84
N PRO A 134 4.57 -7.29 16.49
CA PRO A 134 5.28 -8.49 16.97
C PRO A 134 5.29 -8.59 18.48
N VAL A 135 5.01 -9.80 18.99
CA VAL A 135 4.97 -10.09 20.43
C VAL A 135 6.37 -10.46 20.91
N THR A 136 6.79 -9.85 21.99
CA THR A 136 8.05 -10.14 22.67
C THR A 136 7.81 -10.66 24.08
N SER A 137 8.49 -11.73 24.47
CA SER A 137 8.42 -12.30 25.82
C SER A 137 9.46 -11.66 26.72
N LEU A 138 9.05 -11.19 27.90
CA LEU A 138 9.96 -10.71 28.92
C LEU A 138 10.34 -11.87 29.86
N ASN A 139 11.55 -12.42 29.68
CA ASN A 139 11.96 -13.67 30.33
C ASN A 139 13.03 -13.48 31.42
N THR A 140 13.54 -12.26 31.59
CA THR A 140 14.62 -11.95 32.51
C THR A 140 14.32 -10.64 33.24
N TYR A 141 14.50 -10.63 34.55
CA TYR A 141 14.36 -9.41 35.34
C TYR A 141 15.53 -8.44 35.05
N GLY A 142 15.19 -7.17 34.88
CA GLY A 142 16.16 -6.09 34.64
C GLY A 142 16.72 -6.04 33.25
N GLU A 143 16.44 -7.01 32.37
CA GLU A 143 16.84 -6.96 30.98
C GLU A 143 16.02 -5.89 30.22
N VAL A 144 16.72 -4.98 29.56
CA VAL A 144 16.11 -3.96 28.73
C VAL A 144 15.87 -4.51 27.32
N VAL A 145 14.62 -4.53 26.92
CA VAL A 145 14.18 -5.00 25.60
C VAL A 145 13.64 -3.83 24.79
N GLU A 146 14.13 -3.65 23.56
CA GLU A 146 13.57 -2.67 22.63
C GLU A 146 12.40 -3.30 21.86
N LEU A 147 11.27 -2.61 21.83
CA LEU A 147 10.11 -2.94 21.04
C LEU A 147 10.01 -1.97 19.86
N SER A 148 9.67 -2.48 18.70
CA SER A 148 9.44 -1.67 17.53
C SER A 148 8.33 -2.29 16.68
N ALA A 149 7.46 -1.44 16.11
CA ALA A 149 6.51 -1.83 15.07
C ALA A 149 6.34 -0.69 14.08
N ILE A 150 6.08 -1.05 12.83
CA ILE A 150 5.83 -0.09 11.76
C ILE A 150 4.36 -0.15 11.38
N VAL A 151 3.70 1.01 11.41
CA VAL A 151 2.33 1.19 10.94
C VAL A 151 2.30 1.97 9.64
N GLY A 152 1.38 1.63 8.76
CA GLY A 152 1.17 2.35 7.51
C GLY A 152 -0.06 1.89 6.76
N SER A 153 -0.42 2.62 5.70
CA SER A 153 -1.57 2.31 4.87
C SER A 153 -1.31 1.14 3.91
N GLY A 154 -0.08 0.93 3.48
CA GLY A 154 0.26 -0.03 2.45
C GLY A 154 0.73 -1.37 3.00
N ASN A 155 0.37 -2.47 2.30
CA ASN A 155 0.91 -3.79 2.55
C ASN A 155 2.31 -3.92 1.95
N ARG A 156 3.33 -3.48 2.72
CA ARG A 156 4.74 -3.50 2.31
C ARG A 156 5.54 -4.39 3.22
N THR A 157 6.60 -4.99 2.70
CA THR A 157 7.55 -5.77 3.50
C THR A 157 8.12 -4.92 4.64
N GLY A 158 8.01 -5.41 5.86
CA GLY A 158 8.48 -4.71 7.07
C GLY A 158 7.43 -3.83 7.75
N VAL A 159 6.22 -3.71 7.19
CA VAL A 159 5.08 -3.06 7.86
C VAL A 159 4.32 -4.09 8.68
N ASP A 160 4.23 -3.89 9.99
CA ASP A 160 3.59 -4.82 10.93
C ASP A 160 2.09 -4.57 11.06
N LEU A 161 1.70 -3.28 11.04
CA LEU A 161 0.34 -2.81 11.25
C LEU A 161 -0.18 -2.18 9.94
N HIS A 162 -0.81 -3.00 9.11
CA HIS A 162 -1.42 -2.55 7.85
C HIS A 162 -2.83 -2.04 8.14
N TRP A 163 -3.01 -0.73 8.17
CA TRP A 163 -4.29 -0.13 8.53
C TRP A 163 -5.12 0.37 7.35
N GLY A 164 -4.58 0.28 6.14
CA GLY A 164 -5.29 0.69 4.93
C GLY A 164 -5.42 2.22 4.78
N LYS A 165 -6.10 2.62 3.72
CA LYS A 165 -6.28 4.02 3.34
C LYS A 165 -7.29 4.79 4.20
N ASP A 166 -8.14 4.08 4.93
CA ASP A 166 -9.24 4.67 5.69
C ASP A 166 -8.86 5.05 7.13
N ALA A 167 -7.69 4.57 7.61
CA ALA A 167 -7.10 5.01 8.86
C ALA A 167 -6.53 6.42 8.70
N ILE A 168 -7.05 7.37 9.51
CA ILE A 168 -6.62 8.78 9.48
C ILE A 168 -5.85 9.19 10.74
N TYR A 169 -5.92 8.38 11.81
CA TYR A 169 -5.11 8.53 13.01
C TYR A 169 -5.03 7.21 13.78
N GLY A 170 -4.14 7.16 14.76
CA GLY A 170 -4.05 6.06 15.71
C GLY A 170 -3.80 6.51 17.13
N HIS A 171 -4.34 5.77 18.11
CA HIS A 171 -3.96 5.85 19.52
C HIS A 171 -2.94 4.75 19.79
N PHE A 172 -1.66 5.11 19.86
CA PHE A 172 -0.58 4.12 19.99
C PHE A 172 -0.14 3.92 21.43
N GLY A 173 0.36 2.73 21.70
CA GLY A 173 0.88 2.31 22.97
C GLY A 173 1.34 0.87 22.96
N LEU A 174 1.06 0.16 24.06
CA LEU A 174 1.46 -1.22 24.28
C LEU A 174 0.29 -2.08 24.73
N ASP A 175 0.38 -3.39 24.42
CA ASP A 175 -0.40 -4.44 25.07
C ASP A 175 0.53 -5.37 25.84
N LEU A 176 0.23 -5.58 27.14
CA LEU A 176 0.85 -6.63 27.92
C LEU A 176 -0.13 -7.80 28.04
N THR A 177 0.28 -8.98 27.59
CA THR A 177 -0.50 -10.20 27.62
C THR A 177 0.19 -11.27 28.46
N GLY A 178 -0.37 -12.48 28.56
CA GLY A 178 0.17 -13.55 29.42
C GLY A 178 -0.18 -13.39 30.91
N PRO A 179 0.62 -13.96 31.86
CA PRO A 179 0.30 -13.98 33.26
C PRO A 179 0.21 -12.59 33.89
N SER A 180 -0.72 -12.41 34.84
CA SER A 180 -0.85 -11.19 35.66
C SER A 180 0.14 -11.17 36.82
N GLY A 181 0.41 -9.97 37.37
CA GLY A 181 1.30 -9.76 38.52
C GLY A 181 2.74 -9.41 38.12
N GLY A 182 3.06 -9.31 36.84
CA GLY A 182 4.34 -8.79 36.37
C GLY A 182 4.39 -7.26 36.51
N VAL A 183 5.50 -6.72 37.06
CA VAL A 183 5.78 -5.29 37.15
C VAL A 183 6.74 -4.91 36.04
N VAL A 184 6.28 -4.09 35.12
CA VAL A 184 7.05 -3.69 33.92
C VAL A 184 7.32 -2.20 33.97
N ARG A 185 8.55 -1.78 33.69
CA ARG A 185 8.91 -0.39 33.43
C ARG A 185 8.98 -0.15 31.93
N ILE A 186 8.36 0.93 31.52
CA ILE A 186 8.17 1.31 30.11
C ILE A 186 8.73 2.72 29.91
N GLU A 187 9.70 2.85 29.02
CA GLU A 187 10.24 4.16 28.61
C GLU A 187 9.22 4.91 27.73
N ASP A 188 9.38 6.22 27.59
CA ASP A 188 8.55 7.02 26.72
C ASP A 188 8.45 6.41 25.31
N ILE A 189 7.24 6.43 24.77
CA ILE A 189 6.99 5.96 23.40
C ILE A 189 7.44 7.03 22.40
N ILE A 190 8.22 6.63 21.43
CA ILE A 190 8.72 7.47 20.35
C ILE A 190 8.08 7.03 19.04
N ILE A 191 7.54 7.98 18.29
CA ILE A 191 6.96 7.74 16.97
C ILE A 191 7.69 8.62 15.97
N GLU A 192 8.25 7.97 14.95
CA GLU A 192 9.09 8.59 13.92
C GLU A 192 8.51 8.36 12.53
N ASP A 193 8.49 9.40 11.72
CA ASP A 193 8.15 9.27 10.29
C ASP A 193 9.33 8.61 9.55
N ILE A 194 9.08 7.42 9.05
CA ILE A 194 10.03 6.65 8.23
C ILE A 194 9.54 6.46 6.79
N SER A 195 8.53 7.23 6.37
CA SER A 195 7.97 7.13 5.02
C SER A 195 9.05 7.19 3.94
N GLY A 196 10.12 7.98 4.18
CA GLY A 196 11.26 8.06 3.28
C GLY A 196 11.98 6.74 3.00
N ALA A 197 11.91 5.76 3.92
CA ALA A 197 12.50 4.44 3.73
C ALA A 197 11.71 3.58 2.73
N PHE A 198 10.43 3.89 2.54
CA PHE A 198 9.54 3.20 1.61
C PHE A 198 9.34 3.93 0.28
N VAL A 199 9.85 5.16 0.16
CA VAL A 199 9.88 5.93 -1.10
C VAL A 199 11.03 5.40 -1.95
N ASP A 200 10.84 4.20 -2.47
CA ASP A 200 11.80 3.60 -3.38
C ASP A 200 11.72 4.32 -4.73
N GLN A 201 12.77 5.03 -5.11
CA GLN A 201 13.07 5.54 -6.46
C GLN A 201 11.98 6.37 -7.19
N LEU A 202 10.88 6.73 -6.54
CA LEU A 202 9.66 7.24 -7.18
C LEU A 202 9.17 8.57 -6.63
N ILE A 203 10.03 9.52 -6.76
CA ILE A 203 9.69 10.92 -6.55
C ILE A 203 8.57 11.31 -7.51
N GLY A 204 7.39 11.54 -6.98
CA GLY A 204 6.23 11.98 -7.75
C GLY A 204 5.27 10.89 -8.22
N ALA A 205 5.45 9.62 -7.86
CA ALA A 205 4.49 8.56 -8.12
C ALA A 205 3.60 8.26 -6.91
N VAL A 206 2.43 7.70 -7.21
CA VAL A 206 1.46 7.20 -6.23
C VAL A 206 1.44 5.68 -6.30
N ASP A 207 1.86 5.02 -5.23
CA ASP A 207 1.91 3.56 -5.17
C ASP A 207 0.52 3.00 -4.84
N VAL A 208 0.04 2.03 -5.62
CA VAL A 208 -1.29 1.41 -5.41
C VAL A 208 -1.42 0.73 -4.05
N ARG A 209 -0.31 0.27 -3.45
CA ARG A 209 -0.31 -0.34 -2.12
C ARG A 209 -0.67 0.64 -1.01
N ASP A 210 -0.34 1.90 -1.16
CA ASP A 210 -0.69 2.95 -0.22
C ASP A 210 -2.21 3.19 -0.16
N TYR A 211 -2.94 2.66 -1.16
CA TYR A 211 -4.39 2.71 -1.28
C TYR A 211 -5.08 1.36 -1.05
N GLY A 212 -4.33 0.37 -0.58
CA GLY A 212 -4.87 -0.91 -0.14
C GLY A 212 -4.66 -2.08 -1.09
N ALA A 213 -3.93 -1.90 -2.20
CA ALA A 213 -3.61 -3.03 -3.08
C ALA A 213 -2.69 -4.04 -2.38
N ILE A 214 -3.00 -5.32 -2.51
CA ILE A 214 -2.29 -6.43 -1.88
C ILE A 214 -1.25 -7.03 -2.82
N GLY A 215 -1.63 -7.31 -4.06
CA GLY A 215 -0.74 -7.85 -5.08
C GLY A 215 -0.31 -9.30 -4.85
N ASP A 216 -1.19 -10.12 -4.26
CA ASP A 216 -0.98 -11.55 -3.98
C ASP A 216 -1.53 -12.47 -5.09
N GLY A 217 -2.21 -11.92 -6.08
CA GLY A 217 -2.86 -12.63 -7.17
C GLY A 217 -4.25 -13.19 -6.84
N PHE A 218 -4.74 -13.04 -5.61
CA PHE A 218 -6.02 -13.58 -5.14
C PHE A 218 -7.02 -12.49 -4.76
N ALA A 219 -6.60 -11.51 -3.98
CA ALA A 219 -7.41 -10.37 -3.60
C ALA A 219 -7.78 -9.53 -4.83
N ASP A 220 -8.98 -8.93 -4.80
CA ASP A 220 -9.37 -7.96 -5.81
C ASP A 220 -8.81 -6.59 -5.44
N ASP A 221 -7.86 -6.11 -6.22
CA ASP A 221 -7.17 -4.85 -6.01
C ASP A 221 -7.84 -3.67 -6.75
N HIS A 222 -9.00 -3.87 -7.41
CA HIS A 222 -9.67 -2.90 -8.28
C HIS A 222 -9.86 -1.54 -7.62
N ASP A 223 -10.49 -1.51 -6.44
CA ASP A 223 -10.82 -0.25 -5.75
C ASP A 223 -9.56 0.52 -5.31
N ALA A 224 -8.49 -0.22 -4.96
CA ALA A 224 -7.21 0.37 -4.59
C ALA A 224 -6.54 1.07 -5.78
N PHE A 225 -6.63 0.48 -6.97
CA PHE A 225 -6.12 1.06 -8.20
C PHE A 225 -6.89 2.31 -8.61
N GLU A 226 -8.22 2.29 -8.53
CA GLU A 226 -9.05 3.50 -8.79
C GLU A 226 -8.73 4.62 -7.80
N ALA A 227 -8.60 4.29 -6.50
CA ALA A 227 -8.26 5.25 -5.47
C ALA A 227 -6.87 5.86 -5.69
N ALA A 228 -5.89 5.06 -6.09
CA ALA A 228 -4.53 5.53 -6.40
C ALA A 228 -4.51 6.43 -7.63
N ASP A 229 -5.21 6.07 -8.72
CA ASP A 229 -5.28 6.90 -9.93
C ASP A 229 -5.96 8.24 -9.63
N LYS A 230 -7.05 8.24 -8.87
CA LYS A 230 -7.71 9.47 -8.43
C LYS A 230 -6.79 10.37 -7.59
N ALA A 231 -6.01 9.76 -6.69
CA ALA A 231 -5.08 10.50 -5.82
C ALA A 231 -3.82 10.97 -6.58
N ALA A 232 -3.49 10.37 -7.70
CA ALA A 232 -2.33 10.75 -8.49
C ALA A 232 -2.41 12.20 -8.99
N ALA A 233 -3.58 12.67 -9.40
CA ALA A 233 -3.84 14.07 -9.78
C ALA A 233 -2.76 14.64 -10.73
N GLY A 234 -2.45 13.91 -11.80
CA GLY A 234 -1.42 14.26 -12.79
C GLY A 234 -0.03 13.66 -12.52
N ARG A 235 0.21 13.06 -11.35
CA ARG A 235 1.41 12.27 -11.07
C ARG A 235 1.31 10.88 -11.70
N GLU A 236 2.41 10.15 -11.71
CA GLU A 236 2.45 8.76 -12.16
C GLU A 236 1.84 7.83 -11.08
N VAL A 237 1.07 6.83 -11.50
CA VAL A 237 0.65 5.70 -10.65
C VAL A 237 1.70 4.61 -10.77
N LEU A 238 2.21 4.12 -9.64
CA LEU A 238 3.11 2.97 -9.60
C LEU A 238 2.33 1.71 -9.25
N VAL A 239 2.52 0.69 -10.07
CA VAL A 239 2.18 -0.69 -9.77
C VAL A 239 3.49 -1.42 -9.41
N PRO A 240 3.80 -1.61 -8.12
CA PRO A 240 5.08 -2.20 -7.70
C PRO A 240 5.11 -3.71 -7.97
N ARG A 241 6.23 -4.37 -7.64
CA ARG A 241 6.35 -5.83 -7.81
C ARG A 241 5.23 -6.57 -7.08
N GLY A 242 4.60 -7.51 -7.75
CA GLY A 242 3.48 -8.32 -7.28
C GLY A 242 2.59 -8.76 -8.42
N ASN A 243 1.57 -9.58 -8.10
CA ASN A 243 0.51 -9.96 -9.03
C ASN A 243 -0.80 -9.36 -8.53
N PHE A 244 -1.29 -8.34 -9.22
CA PHE A 244 -2.49 -7.62 -8.81
C PHE A 244 -3.70 -8.13 -9.62
N ARG A 245 -4.71 -8.62 -8.92
CA ARG A 245 -5.94 -9.06 -9.57
C ARG A 245 -6.96 -7.93 -9.62
N ILE A 246 -7.49 -7.66 -10.80
CA ILE A 246 -8.49 -6.62 -11.03
C ILE A 246 -9.70 -7.27 -11.70
N ASN A 247 -10.80 -7.41 -10.97
CA ASN A 247 -11.98 -8.13 -11.46
C ASN A 247 -12.90 -7.29 -12.36
N GLY A 248 -12.76 -5.97 -12.34
CA GLY A 248 -13.57 -5.02 -13.12
C GLY A 248 -12.80 -4.35 -14.25
N ALA A 249 -13.54 -3.66 -15.14
CA ALA A 249 -12.93 -2.74 -16.10
C ALA A 249 -12.41 -1.50 -15.38
N ILE A 250 -11.20 -1.07 -15.71
CA ILE A 250 -10.56 0.10 -15.11
C ILE A 250 -10.04 1.07 -16.17
N THR A 251 -10.13 2.37 -15.89
CA THR A 251 -9.61 3.44 -16.74
C THR A 251 -8.66 4.32 -15.96
N PHE A 252 -7.39 4.36 -16.35
CA PHE A 252 -6.40 5.26 -15.76
C PHE A 252 -6.40 6.61 -16.47
N GLN A 253 -6.57 7.67 -15.69
CA GLN A 253 -6.50 9.06 -16.14
C GLN A 253 -5.04 9.56 -16.20
N ASN A 254 -4.18 8.97 -15.37
CA ASN A 254 -2.79 9.34 -15.21
C ASN A 254 -1.87 8.33 -15.89
N ARG A 255 -0.58 8.66 -15.99
CA ARG A 255 0.44 7.69 -16.40
C ARG A 255 0.53 6.56 -15.39
N VAL A 256 0.74 5.34 -15.88
CA VAL A 256 0.92 4.17 -15.02
C VAL A 256 2.25 3.52 -15.35
N ARG A 257 3.03 3.24 -14.32
CA ARG A 257 4.24 2.44 -14.44
C ARG A 257 4.02 1.08 -13.81
N PHE A 258 4.07 0.06 -14.62
CA PHE A 258 3.96 -1.33 -14.21
C PHE A 258 5.35 -1.91 -13.97
N VAL A 259 5.64 -2.31 -12.72
CA VAL A 259 6.83 -3.07 -12.31
C VAL A 259 6.41 -4.50 -11.93
N GLY A 260 5.20 -4.64 -11.41
CA GLY A 260 4.49 -5.90 -11.22
C GLY A 260 3.42 -6.09 -12.29
N ASN A 261 2.81 -7.26 -12.29
CA ASN A 261 1.82 -7.64 -13.28
C ASN A 261 0.40 -7.50 -12.74
N ILE A 262 -0.54 -7.27 -13.65
CA ILE A 262 -1.98 -7.34 -13.37
C ILE A 262 -2.60 -8.56 -14.05
N THR A 263 -3.66 -9.07 -13.45
CA THR A 263 -4.52 -10.10 -14.04
C THR A 263 -5.96 -9.61 -14.07
N MET A 264 -6.65 -9.86 -15.18
CA MET A 264 -8.04 -9.43 -15.38
C MET A 264 -8.84 -10.52 -16.07
N PRO A 265 -10.14 -10.68 -15.75
CA PRO A 265 -11.06 -11.48 -16.54
C PRO A 265 -11.07 -11.05 -18.03
N ASP A 266 -11.36 -11.97 -18.93
CA ASP A 266 -11.41 -11.67 -20.36
C ASP A 266 -12.40 -10.55 -20.70
N SER A 267 -13.52 -10.47 -19.99
CA SER A 267 -14.54 -9.43 -20.14
C SER A 267 -14.12 -8.06 -19.57
N ALA A 268 -13.17 -8.02 -18.64
CA ALA A 268 -12.72 -6.77 -18.04
C ALA A 268 -11.72 -6.03 -18.94
N ARG A 269 -11.85 -4.71 -19.02
CA ARG A 269 -11.07 -3.84 -19.89
C ARG A 269 -10.11 -2.98 -19.09
N LEU A 270 -8.84 -2.97 -19.50
CA LEU A 270 -7.86 -1.96 -19.08
C LEU A 270 -7.86 -0.84 -20.11
N THR A 271 -8.08 0.40 -19.69
CA THR A 271 -7.96 1.59 -20.54
C THR A 271 -6.90 2.52 -19.97
N LEU A 272 -5.84 2.79 -20.74
CA LEU A 272 -4.80 3.76 -20.41
C LEU A 272 -5.07 5.03 -21.23
N LEU A 273 -5.44 6.15 -20.58
CA LEU A 273 -5.62 7.42 -21.29
C LEU A 273 -4.29 8.13 -21.57
N LYS A 274 -3.25 7.76 -20.87
CA LYS A 274 -1.87 8.14 -21.14
C LYS A 274 -1.07 6.90 -21.56
N ASP A 275 -0.10 7.08 -22.43
CA ASP A 275 0.80 6.00 -22.89
C ASP A 275 0.03 4.77 -23.46
N PHE A 276 -1.02 5.05 -24.25
CA PHE A 276 -1.81 4.02 -24.92
C PHE A 276 -1.01 3.42 -26.09
N ASN A 277 -0.23 2.41 -25.81
CA ASN A 277 0.58 1.66 -26.77
C ASN A 277 0.78 0.22 -26.28
N LEU A 278 1.13 -0.69 -27.19
CA LEU A 278 1.31 -2.10 -26.84
C LEU A 278 2.40 -2.35 -25.79
N PRO A 279 3.58 -1.70 -25.82
CA PRO A 279 4.58 -1.86 -24.76
C PRO A 279 4.04 -1.62 -23.36
N SER A 280 3.23 -0.59 -23.13
CA SER A 280 2.63 -0.32 -21.82
C SER A 280 1.67 -1.43 -21.37
N TYR A 281 0.96 -2.06 -22.30
CA TYR A 281 0.12 -3.22 -21.98
C TYR A 281 0.96 -4.47 -21.72
N ILE A 282 2.09 -4.65 -22.43
CA ILE A 282 3.02 -5.76 -22.14
C ILE A 282 3.60 -5.61 -20.73
N ASP A 283 3.99 -4.40 -20.36
CA ASP A 283 4.47 -4.12 -18.98
C ASP A 283 3.39 -4.45 -17.95
N ALA A 284 2.11 -4.20 -18.27
CA ALA A 284 1.00 -4.48 -17.36
C ALA A 284 0.72 -5.98 -17.20
N PHE A 285 0.71 -6.76 -18.27
CA PHE A 285 0.27 -8.16 -18.24
C PHE A 285 1.40 -9.18 -18.25
N GLY A 286 2.60 -8.79 -18.66
CA GLY A 286 3.75 -9.69 -18.79
C GLY A 286 3.66 -10.73 -19.92
N ASP A 287 2.56 -10.70 -20.70
CA ASP A 287 2.28 -11.60 -21.82
C ASP A 287 1.86 -10.77 -23.05
N GLU A 288 2.55 -10.96 -24.17
CA GLU A 288 2.35 -10.15 -25.36
C GLU A 288 0.98 -10.40 -26.03
N VAL A 289 0.48 -11.63 -25.98
CA VAL A 289 -0.81 -11.98 -26.59
C VAL A 289 -1.97 -11.44 -25.77
N VAL A 290 -1.91 -11.61 -24.46
CA VAL A 290 -2.89 -11.03 -23.50
C VAL A 290 -2.87 -9.51 -23.60
N ALA A 291 -1.69 -8.90 -23.59
CA ALA A 291 -1.49 -7.46 -23.71
C ALA A 291 -2.12 -6.92 -25.00
N PHE A 292 -1.87 -7.56 -26.14
CA PHE A 292 -2.45 -7.18 -27.42
C PHE A 292 -3.99 -7.28 -27.40
N LYS A 293 -4.53 -8.41 -26.88
CA LYS A 293 -5.97 -8.64 -26.75
C LYS A 293 -6.63 -7.52 -25.92
N LYS A 294 -6.03 -7.17 -24.79
CA LYS A 294 -6.53 -6.12 -23.88
C LYS A 294 -6.39 -4.71 -24.48
N ALA A 295 -5.29 -4.40 -25.14
CA ALA A 295 -5.10 -3.14 -25.84
C ALA A 295 -6.10 -2.97 -26.99
N TYR A 296 -6.32 -4.02 -27.76
CA TYR A 296 -7.28 -4.05 -28.86
C TYR A 296 -8.72 -3.90 -28.33
N GLN A 297 -9.07 -4.60 -27.25
CA GLN A 297 -10.36 -4.46 -26.58
C GLN A 297 -10.61 -3.00 -26.15
N SER A 298 -9.59 -2.34 -25.59
CA SER A 298 -9.68 -0.93 -25.22
C SER A 298 -9.83 -0.03 -26.44
N LEU A 299 -9.05 -0.24 -27.50
CA LEU A 299 -9.11 0.52 -28.75
C LEU A 299 -10.52 0.53 -29.35
N LEU A 300 -11.20 -0.61 -29.36
CA LEU A 300 -12.51 -0.76 -30.00
C LEU A 300 -13.70 -0.41 -29.10
N ASN A 301 -13.47 -0.16 -27.81
CA ASN A 301 -14.52 0.19 -26.85
C ASN A 301 -14.70 1.70 -26.65
N PHE A 302 -14.66 2.49 -27.71
CA PHE A 302 -14.99 3.93 -27.70
C PHE A 302 -14.08 4.79 -26.80
N ASN A 303 -12.81 4.44 -26.66
CA ASN A 303 -11.86 5.31 -25.97
C ASN A 303 -11.45 6.50 -26.87
N ASP A 304 -10.73 7.45 -26.31
CA ASP A 304 -10.28 8.66 -27.02
C ASP A 304 -9.13 8.42 -27.99
N HIS A 305 -8.60 7.20 -28.04
CA HIS A 305 -7.50 6.81 -28.92
C HIS A 305 -8.02 6.19 -30.22
N TYR A 306 -7.45 6.63 -31.34
CA TYR A 306 -7.76 6.11 -32.65
C TYR A 306 -6.75 5.07 -33.14
N ILE A 307 -5.55 5.05 -32.52
CA ILE A 307 -4.40 4.26 -32.97
C ILE A 307 -3.84 3.49 -31.79
N LEU A 308 -3.60 2.20 -32.00
CA LEU A 308 -2.75 1.38 -31.14
C LEU A 308 -1.38 1.23 -31.83
N ASP A 309 -0.36 1.83 -31.27
CA ASP A 309 1.02 1.66 -31.71
C ASP A 309 1.62 0.41 -31.06
N MET A 310 2.11 -0.51 -31.87
CA MET A 310 2.73 -1.75 -31.39
C MET A 310 4.20 -1.56 -30.99
N GLY A 311 4.78 -0.37 -31.16
CA GLY A 311 6.15 -0.07 -30.74
C GLY A 311 7.22 -0.89 -31.47
N GLY A 312 6.96 -1.32 -32.71
CA GLY A 312 7.86 -2.18 -33.49
C GLY A 312 7.82 -3.66 -33.03
N ARG A 313 6.90 -4.05 -32.16
CA ARG A 313 6.81 -5.42 -31.63
C ARG A 313 6.27 -6.40 -32.66
N ARG A 314 6.76 -7.64 -32.60
CA ARG A 314 6.23 -8.79 -33.30
C ARG A 314 5.57 -9.72 -32.30
N ILE A 315 4.28 -9.95 -32.47
CA ILE A 315 3.52 -10.89 -31.63
C ILE A 315 3.50 -12.24 -32.33
N GLU A 316 3.91 -13.28 -31.65
CA GLU A 316 3.83 -14.66 -32.12
C GLU A 316 2.62 -15.35 -31.46
N LEU A 317 1.74 -15.89 -32.28
CA LEU A 317 0.54 -16.58 -31.84
C LEU A 317 0.71 -18.09 -32.00
N ASP A 318 0.49 -18.84 -30.91
CA ASP A 318 0.51 -20.31 -30.89
C ASP A 318 -0.78 -20.93 -31.48
N GLY A 319 -1.84 -20.13 -31.57
CA GLY A 319 -3.13 -20.53 -32.11
C GLY A 319 -3.98 -19.33 -32.53
N PRO A 320 -5.14 -19.55 -33.11
CA PRO A 320 -6.05 -18.49 -33.52
C PRO A 320 -6.44 -17.58 -32.35
N LEU A 321 -6.35 -16.25 -32.54
CA LEU A 321 -6.82 -15.24 -31.61
C LEU A 321 -8.17 -14.73 -32.10
N ASP A 322 -9.24 -15.02 -31.34
CA ASP A 322 -10.57 -14.48 -31.62
C ASP A 322 -10.65 -13.01 -31.20
N MET A 323 -10.47 -12.12 -32.16
CA MET A 323 -10.49 -10.68 -31.96
C MET A 323 -11.91 -10.15 -31.73
N GLN A 324 -12.94 -10.84 -32.20
CA GLN A 324 -14.32 -10.43 -31.98
C GLN A 324 -14.79 -10.76 -30.56
N ALA A 325 -14.45 -11.94 -30.07
CA ALA A 325 -14.70 -12.31 -28.68
C ALA A 325 -13.97 -11.37 -27.70
N ALA A 326 -12.78 -10.90 -28.05
CA ALA A 326 -12.03 -9.93 -27.26
C ALA A 326 -12.79 -8.60 -27.03
N VAL A 327 -13.78 -8.28 -27.84
CA VAL A 327 -14.62 -7.08 -27.76
C VAL A 327 -16.09 -7.41 -27.55
N ASP A 328 -16.39 -8.51 -26.85
CA ASP A 328 -17.75 -8.96 -26.49
C ASP A 328 -18.65 -9.17 -27.74
N ASN A 329 -18.10 -9.68 -28.83
CA ASN A 329 -18.80 -9.94 -30.09
C ASN A 329 -19.58 -8.71 -30.63
N LYS A 330 -19.06 -7.53 -30.43
CA LYS A 330 -19.65 -6.31 -31.00
C LYS A 330 -19.78 -6.40 -32.51
N THR A 331 -20.90 -5.94 -33.01
CA THR A 331 -21.17 -5.86 -34.44
C THR A 331 -21.02 -4.46 -35.02
N VAL A 332 -20.91 -3.44 -34.15
CA VAL A 332 -20.75 -2.04 -34.55
C VAL A 332 -19.50 -1.47 -33.89
N PHE A 333 -18.61 -0.94 -34.68
CA PHE A 333 -17.35 -0.37 -34.25
C PHE A 333 -17.23 1.08 -34.71
N ASN A 334 -16.48 1.90 -33.93
CA ASN A 334 -16.09 3.22 -34.38
C ASN A 334 -15.22 3.12 -35.63
N SER A 335 -15.47 4.01 -36.59
CA SER A 335 -14.64 4.11 -37.79
C SER A 335 -13.22 4.57 -37.48
N ARG A 336 -12.26 4.21 -38.32
CA ARG A 336 -10.87 4.67 -38.25
C ARG A 336 -10.08 4.24 -37.00
N ARG A 337 -10.30 3.02 -36.54
CA ARG A 337 -9.38 2.40 -35.56
C ARG A 337 -8.23 1.74 -36.30
N VAL A 338 -7.01 2.02 -35.89
CA VAL A 338 -5.79 1.58 -36.57
C VAL A 338 -4.87 0.89 -35.57
N VAL A 339 -4.32 -0.24 -35.98
CA VAL A 339 -3.17 -0.88 -35.35
C VAL A 339 -1.99 -0.67 -36.29
N GLN A 340 -0.87 -0.14 -35.76
CA GLN A 340 0.29 0.18 -36.60
C GLN A 340 1.62 -0.16 -35.90
N ASN A 341 2.69 -0.10 -36.72
CA ASN A 341 4.08 -0.22 -36.24
C ASN A 341 4.34 -1.55 -35.53
N GLY A 342 3.93 -2.67 -36.16
CA GLY A 342 4.16 -4.01 -35.60
C GLY A 342 3.78 -5.13 -36.57
N GLN A 343 3.98 -6.35 -36.11
CA GLN A 343 3.68 -7.57 -36.85
C GLN A 343 2.93 -8.55 -35.95
N ILE A 344 1.99 -9.30 -36.54
CA ILE A 344 1.35 -10.44 -35.91
C ILE A 344 1.59 -11.63 -36.83
N GLN A 345 2.16 -12.70 -36.30
CA GLN A 345 2.43 -13.90 -37.09
C GLN A 345 2.11 -15.17 -36.30
N ALA A 346 1.82 -16.24 -37.02
CA ALA A 346 1.71 -17.57 -36.45
C ALA A 346 3.10 -18.09 -36.05
N ASN A 347 3.18 -18.74 -34.89
CA ASN A 347 4.34 -19.51 -34.53
C ASN A 347 4.54 -20.66 -35.54
N ALA A 348 5.78 -20.97 -35.88
CA ALA A 348 6.13 -22.01 -36.86
C ALA A 348 5.57 -23.41 -36.51
N ASN A 349 5.27 -23.67 -35.27
CA ASN A 349 4.71 -24.92 -34.77
C ASN A 349 3.18 -24.89 -34.56
N ALA A 350 2.52 -23.77 -34.85
CA ALA A 350 1.08 -23.65 -34.63
C ALA A 350 0.31 -24.38 -35.74
N ALA A 351 -0.70 -25.15 -35.32
CA ALA A 351 -1.62 -25.81 -36.25
C ALA A 351 -2.66 -24.79 -36.79
N TRP A 352 -2.26 -24.01 -37.76
CA TRP A 352 -3.11 -22.99 -38.39
C TRP A 352 -3.65 -23.45 -39.71
N THR A 353 -4.90 -23.10 -39.97
CA THR A 353 -5.45 -23.20 -41.32
C THR A 353 -5.49 -21.82 -41.97
N PRO A 354 -5.29 -21.69 -43.28
CA PRO A 354 -5.40 -20.39 -43.96
C PRO A 354 -6.73 -19.67 -43.69
N ASP A 355 -7.81 -20.42 -43.55
CA ASP A 355 -9.15 -19.89 -43.32
C ASP A 355 -9.30 -19.24 -41.92
N GLN A 356 -8.62 -19.76 -40.92
CA GLN A 356 -8.62 -19.17 -39.59
C GLN A 356 -7.90 -17.81 -39.56
N VAL A 357 -6.81 -17.69 -40.31
CA VAL A 357 -6.08 -16.41 -40.42
C VAL A 357 -6.93 -15.36 -41.15
N VAL A 358 -7.63 -15.76 -42.19
CA VAL A 358 -8.51 -14.88 -43.01
C VAL A 358 -9.72 -14.44 -42.18
N ALA A 359 -10.35 -15.32 -41.44
CA ALA A 359 -11.49 -14.98 -40.59
C ALA A 359 -11.14 -13.92 -39.53
N GLN A 360 -9.98 -14.04 -38.88
CA GLN A 360 -9.51 -13.06 -37.91
C GLN A 360 -9.17 -11.71 -38.57
N ALA A 361 -8.55 -11.71 -39.71
CA ALA A 361 -8.27 -10.49 -40.47
C ALA A 361 -9.55 -9.73 -40.89
N THR A 362 -10.63 -10.44 -41.16
CA THR A 362 -11.91 -9.85 -41.58
C THR A 362 -12.60 -9.11 -40.41
N TYR A 363 -12.45 -9.56 -39.18
CA TYR A 363 -13.04 -8.91 -38.03
C TYR A 363 -12.25 -7.71 -37.49
N SER A 364 -10.97 -7.61 -37.83
CA SER A 364 -10.09 -6.58 -37.25
C SER A 364 -10.11 -5.26 -38.02
N THR A 365 -10.59 -5.25 -39.25
CA THR A 365 -10.63 -4.04 -40.08
C THR A 365 -11.82 -4.04 -41.02
N SER A 366 -12.38 -2.86 -41.26
CA SER A 366 -13.31 -2.64 -42.39
C SER A 366 -12.66 -2.80 -43.77
N HIS A 367 -11.37 -3.17 -43.83
CA HIS A 367 -10.58 -3.40 -45.03
C HIS A 367 -9.70 -4.64 -44.86
N PRO A 368 -10.05 -5.76 -45.52
CA PRO A 368 -9.36 -7.04 -45.35
C PRO A 368 -7.92 -7.09 -45.88
N LYS A 369 -7.41 -6.02 -46.44
CA LYS A 369 -6.07 -5.98 -47.05
C LYS A 369 -4.94 -5.48 -46.16
N SER A 370 -5.22 -5.01 -44.95
CA SER A 370 -4.19 -4.33 -44.15
C SER A 370 -3.47 -5.21 -43.12
N LEU A 371 -3.96 -6.41 -42.84
CA LEU A 371 -3.32 -7.31 -41.84
C LEU A 371 -2.37 -8.35 -42.46
N THR A 372 -2.45 -8.61 -43.74
CA THR A 372 -1.55 -9.55 -44.45
C THR A 372 -0.26 -8.91 -44.95
N SER A 373 -0.09 -7.60 -44.80
CA SER A 373 1.08 -6.85 -45.28
C SER A 373 1.76 -5.99 -44.24
N MET A 374 1.51 -6.23 -42.93
CA MET A 374 2.26 -5.58 -41.86
C MET A 374 3.36 -6.48 -41.32
#